data_3146b1c85c2a3c0d5ef1ac682a835f5c
#
_entry.id   3146b1c85c2a3c0d5ef1ac682a835f5c
#
_cell.length_a   1.000
_cell.length_b   1.000
_cell.length_c   1.000
_cell.angle_alpha   90.00
_cell.angle_beta   90.00
_cell.angle_gamma   90.00
#
_symmetry.space_group_name_H-M   'P 1'
#
loop_
_entity.id
_entity.type
_entity.pdbx_description
1 polymer ?
#
loop_
_entity_poly.entity_id
_entity_poly.type
_entity_poly.pdbx_seq_one_letter_code
_entity_poly.pdbx_strand_id
1 'polypeptide(L)'
;MPRFAHYVITWGEEAGRVPPAEGVGELASSAAANSGELLAVGPVHDVSERQARPVPEWLAVAGFRDPAGARAWVAGAQERLGTTTFAAPALTEPVWWPEEMTGQRADWSRKPEPPLSRLGLFVVIWFELADPVQFLDYSAHYKWTVEHAGGACLVGSPGAELLHGDTVPEALAVMAWPDDGARQAWYDGDEYRPYKQQRHRASRSTNISVLAREMGRPRRHIQ
;
A
#
# COMPACT_ATOMS: atom_id res chain seq x y z
N MET A 1 9.52 6.25 14.53
CA MET A 1 9.75 4.90 13.96
C MET A 1 8.46 4.45 13.31
N PRO A 2 8.47 3.84 12.14
CA PRO A 2 7.27 3.31 11.52
C PRO A 2 6.58 2.31 12.47
N ARG A 3 5.25 2.30 12.47
CA ARG A 3 4.45 1.42 13.34
C ARG A 3 4.67 -0.06 13.02
N PHE A 4 4.96 -0.36 11.76
CA PHE A 4 5.26 -1.68 11.25
C PHE A 4 6.59 -1.68 10.52
N ALA A 5 7.30 -2.81 10.57
CA ALA A 5 8.55 -3.00 9.84
C ALA A 5 8.35 -3.71 8.50
N HIS A 6 7.24 -4.45 8.37
CA HIS A 6 6.88 -5.20 7.16
C HIS A 6 5.40 -5.09 6.85
N TYR A 7 5.07 -5.11 5.58
CA TYR A 7 3.70 -5.18 5.07
C TYR A 7 3.52 -6.47 4.28
N VAL A 8 2.40 -7.14 4.50
CA VAL A 8 1.95 -8.29 3.70
C VAL A 8 0.78 -7.83 2.85
N ILE A 9 0.88 -8.13 1.58
CA ILE A 9 -0.14 -7.88 0.59
C ILE A 9 -0.59 -9.22 0.05
N THR A 10 -1.89 -9.48 0.06
CA THR A 10 -2.49 -10.66 -0.55
C THR A 10 -3.68 -10.27 -1.40
N TRP A 11 -3.85 -10.94 -2.53
CA TRP A 11 -4.98 -10.72 -3.41
C TRP A 11 -5.51 -12.02 -4.03
N GLY A 12 -6.76 -11.99 -4.46
CA GLY A 12 -7.41 -13.10 -5.16
C GLY A 12 -8.00 -12.65 -6.48
N GLU A 13 -7.89 -13.50 -7.49
CA GLU A 13 -8.38 -13.27 -8.85
C GLU A 13 -9.79 -13.81 -9.06
N GLU A 14 -10.34 -14.56 -8.10
CA GLU A 14 -11.69 -15.14 -8.19
C GLU A 14 -12.71 -14.24 -7.49
N ALA A 15 -13.68 -13.77 -8.27
CA ALA A 15 -14.88 -13.15 -7.73
C ALA A 15 -15.62 -14.14 -6.82
N GLY A 16 -15.89 -13.76 -5.59
CA GLY A 16 -16.57 -14.62 -4.61
C GLY A 16 -15.66 -15.23 -3.53
N ARG A 17 -14.34 -15.07 -3.64
CA ARG A 17 -13.40 -15.42 -2.57
C ARG A 17 -13.01 -14.25 -1.68
N VAL A 18 -13.70 -13.11 -1.76
CA VAL A 18 -13.58 -12.07 -0.72
C VAL A 18 -13.92 -12.73 0.61
N PRO A 19 -13.01 -12.69 1.61
CA PRO A 19 -13.31 -13.30 2.90
C PRO A 19 -14.64 -12.76 3.45
N PRO A 20 -15.59 -13.61 3.85
CA PRO A 20 -16.83 -13.18 4.51
C PRO A 20 -16.48 -12.44 5.81
N ALA A 21 -17.40 -11.68 6.37
CA ALA A 21 -17.17 -10.86 7.57
C ALA A 21 -16.55 -11.63 8.74
N GLU A 22 -16.94 -12.89 8.93
CA GLU A 22 -16.33 -13.79 9.94
C GLU A 22 -14.88 -14.09 9.60
N GLY A 23 -14.57 -14.43 8.34
CA GLY A 23 -13.20 -14.68 7.88
C GLY A 23 -12.30 -13.45 8.00
N VAL A 24 -12.83 -12.24 7.79
CA VAL A 24 -12.12 -10.99 8.05
C VAL A 24 -11.78 -10.84 9.52
N GLY A 25 -12.72 -11.19 10.42
CA GLY A 25 -12.49 -11.18 11.88
C GLY A 25 -11.38 -12.15 12.30
N GLU A 26 -11.39 -13.35 11.73
CA GLU A 26 -10.36 -14.37 11.97
C GLU A 26 -8.99 -13.95 11.45
N LEU A 27 -8.90 -13.41 10.22
CA LEU A 27 -7.65 -12.86 9.66
C LEU A 27 -7.08 -11.75 10.54
N ALA A 28 -7.94 -10.85 11.04
CA ALA A 28 -7.51 -9.77 11.92
C ALA A 28 -7.01 -10.28 13.28
N SER A 29 -7.71 -11.24 13.87
CA SER A 29 -7.32 -11.86 15.15
C SER A 29 -6.01 -12.63 15.00
N SER A 30 -5.85 -13.35 13.90
CA SER A 30 -4.62 -14.06 13.56
C SER A 30 -3.46 -13.09 13.30
N ALA A 31 -3.68 -11.97 12.62
CA ALA A 31 -2.64 -10.94 12.44
C ALA A 31 -2.19 -10.37 13.80
N ALA A 32 -3.14 -10.05 14.69
CA ALA A 32 -2.84 -9.54 16.02
C ALA A 32 -2.04 -10.55 16.87
N ALA A 33 -2.36 -11.84 16.79
CA ALA A 33 -1.63 -12.91 17.46
C ALA A 33 -0.17 -13.04 16.98
N ASN A 34 0.13 -12.58 15.75
CA ASN A 34 1.46 -12.54 15.15
C ASN A 34 2.10 -11.13 15.16
N SER A 35 1.74 -10.29 16.14
CA SER A 35 2.26 -8.92 16.30
C SER A 35 2.00 -8.01 15.10
N GLY A 36 0.92 -8.26 14.38
CA GLY A 36 0.49 -7.49 13.22
C GLY A 36 -0.89 -6.86 13.38
N GLU A 37 -1.36 -6.23 12.31
CA GLU A 37 -2.68 -5.62 12.19
C GLU A 37 -3.18 -5.74 10.76
N LEU A 38 -4.41 -6.20 10.56
CA LEU A 38 -5.09 -6.18 9.28
C LEU A 38 -5.64 -4.77 9.02
N LEU A 39 -5.04 -4.05 8.08
CA LEU A 39 -5.29 -2.63 7.80
C LEU A 39 -6.43 -2.42 6.82
N ALA A 40 -6.46 -3.24 5.75
CA ALA A 40 -7.48 -3.19 4.72
C ALA A 40 -7.79 -4.60 4.23
N VAL A 41 -9.05 -4.87 3.90
CA VAL A 41 -9.49 -6.09 3.22
C VAL A 41 -10.84 -5.86 2.60
N GLY A 42 -11.00 -6.24 1.35
CA GLY A 42 -12.27 -6.10 0.65
C GLY A 42 -12.14 -6.26 -0.85
N PRO A 43 -13.24 -6.08 -1.57
CA PRO A 43 -13.22 -6.00 -3.01
C PRO A 43 -12.34 -4.83 -3.45
N VAL A 44 -11.76 -4.94 -4.63
CA VAL A 44 -11.04 -3.84 -5.24
C VAL A 44 -12.00 -2.66 -5.43
N HIS A 45 -11.60 -1.51 -4.88
CA HIS A 45 -12.41 -0.28 -4.91
C HIS A 45 -12.26 0.45 -6.25
N ASP A 46 -11.02 0.61 -6.72
CA ASP A 46 -10.69 1.27 -7.98
C ASP A 46 -9.40 0.73 -8.58
N VAL A 47 -9.28 0.85 -9.89
CA VAL A 47 -8.07 0.53 -10.66
C VAL A 47 -7.75 1.69 -11.57
N SER A 48 -6.82 2.53 -11.15
CA SER A 48 -6.44 3.72 -11.91
C SER A 48 -5.47 3.45 -13.06
N GLU A 49 -4.79 2.30 -13.06
CA GLU A 49 -3.94 1.83 -14.17
C GLU A 49 -4.01 0.31 -14.30
N ARG A 50 -3.93 -0.20 -15.54
CA ARG A 50 -4.03 -1.64 -15.87
C ARG A 50 -3.00 -2.03 -16.93
N GLN A 51 -1.71 -1.86 -16.64
CA GLN A 51 -0.68 -2.01 -17.67
C GLN A 51 0.21 -3.25 -17.47
N ALA A 52 0.33 -3.74 -16.24
CA ALA A 52 1.29 -4.78 -15.90
C ALA A 52 0.66 -6.17 -15.68
N ARG A 53 -0.40 -6.28 -14.89
CA ARG A 53 -1.00 -7.57 -14.47
C ARG A 53 -2.52 -7.55 -14.50
N PRO A 54 -3.14 -8.76 -14.51
CA PRO A 54 -4.56 -8.86 -14.25
C PRO A 54 -4.93 -8.15 -12.96
N VAL A 55 -6.09 -7.52 -12.94
CA VAL A 55 -6.61 -6.85 -11.77
C VAL A 55 -7.23 -7.92 -10.87
N PRO A 56 -6.83 -8.03 -9.61
CA PRO A 56 -7.47 -8.93 -8.67
C PRO A 56 -8.90 -8.46 -8.36
N GLU A 57 -9.74 -9.39 -7.93
CA GLU A 57 -11.09 -9.08 -7.50
C GLU A 57 -11.15 -8.54 -6.07
N TRP A 58 -10.19 -8.94 -5.24
CA TRP A 58 -10.07 -8.48 -3.88
C TRP A 58 -8.61 -8.34 -3.43
N LEU A 59 -8.40 -7.54 -2.41
CA LEU A 59 -7.10 -7.19 -1.88
C LEU A 59 -7.14 -7.11 -0.36
N ALA A 60 -6.08 -7.56 0.31
CA ALA A 60 -5.85 -7.26 1.71
C ALA A 60 -4.44 -6.73 1.95
N VAL A 61 -4.31 -5.83 2.93
CA VAL A 61 -3.05 -5.25 3.39
C VAL A 61 -2.97 -5.42 4.90
N ALA A 62 -1.88 -6.02 5.37
CA ALA A 62 -1.58 -6.17 6.80
C ALA A 62 -0.18 -5.67 7.12
N GLY A 63 -0.01 -5.04 8.29
CA GLY A 63 1.30 -4.58 8.77
C GLY A 63 1.78 -5.42 9.93
N PHE A 64 3.10 -5.69 10.01
CA PHE A 64 3.75 -6.50 11.05
C PHE A 64 4.96 -5.78 11.63
N ARG A 65 5.21 -6.00 12.92
CA ARG A 65 6.36 -5.40 13.62
C ARG A 65 7.69 -6.01 13.22
N ASP A 66 7.66 -7.25 12.73
CA ASP A 66 8.84 -7.99 12.28
C ASP A 66 8.49 -8.98 11.14
N PRO A 67 9.48 -9.43 10.34
CA PRO A 67 9.25 -10.34 9.23
C PRO A 67 8.87 -11.77 9.68
N ALA A 68 9.23 -12.19 10.89
CA ALA A 68 8.88 -13.52 11.40
C ALA A 68 7.39 -13.61 11.67
N GLY A 69 6.79 -12.57 12.29
CA GLY A 69 5.36 -12.46 12.48
C GLY A 69 4.58 -12.46 11.16
N ALA A 70 5.09 -11.75 10.13
CA ALA A 70 4.50 -11.76 8.80
C ALA A 70 4.46 -13.17 8.19
N ARG A 71 5.58 -13.89 8.20
CA ARG A 71 5.67 -15.26 7.68
C ARG A 71 4.80 -16.24 8.46
N ALA A 72 4.81 -16.15 9.80
CA ALA A 72 3.99 -17.00 10.65
C ALA A 72 2.49 -16.79 10.39
N TRP A 73 2.05 -15.54 10.19
CA TRP A 73 0.69 -15.23 9.84
C TRP A 73 0.28 -15.84 8.49
N VAL A 74 1.11 -15.69 7.46
CA VAL A 74 0.83 -16.26 6.13
C VAL A 74 0.75 -17.78 6.20
N ALA A 75 1.70 -18.45 6.87
CA ALA A 75 1.70 -19.90 7.03
C ALA A 75 0.44 -20.41 7.75
N GLY A 76 -0.04 -19.69 8.77
CA GLY A 76 -1.24 -20.07 9.53
C GLY A 76 -2.57 -19.70 8.87
N ALA A 77 -2.56 -18.79 7.90
CA ALA A 77 -3.76 -18.27 7.25
C ALA A 77 -3.86 -18.65 5.76
N GLN A 78 -2.96 -19.45 5.24
CA GLN A 78 -2.77 -19.73 3.81
C GLN A 78 -4.05 -20.11 3.07
N GLU A 79 -4.92 -20.93 3.67
CA GLU A 79 -6.19 -21.34 3.07
C GLU A 79 -7.22 -20.21 2.93
N ARG A 80 -7.02 -19.10 3.66
CA ARG A 80 -7.90 -17.92 3.71
C ARG A 80 -7.33 -16.72 2.98
N LEU A 81 -6.05 -16.79 2.61
CA LEU A 81 -5.38 -15.76 1.83
C LEU A 81 -5.64 -15.94 0.35
N GLY A 82 -5.33 -14.91 -0.43
CA GLY A 82 -5.48 -14.93 -1.87
C GLY A 82 -4.51 -15.88 -2.56
N THR A 83 -4.68 -16.00 -3.86
CA THR A 83 -3.84 -16.81 -4.73
C THR A 83 -2.40 -16.32 -4.79
N THR A 84 -2.19 -15.04 -4.52
CA THR A 84 -0.86 -14.42 -4.49
C THR A 84 -0.68 -13.63 -3.20
N THR A 85 0.41 -13.89 -2.48
CA THR A 85 0.77 -13.22 -1.23
C THR A 85 2.25 -12.91 -1.22
N PHE A 86 2.61 -11.67 -0.95
CA PHE A 86 3.99 -11.22 -0.82
C PHE A 86 4.16 -10.25 0.34
N ALA A 87 5.38 -10.17 0.85
CA ALA A 87 5.76 -9.23 1.88
C ALA A 87 6.80 -8.25 1.38
N ALA A 88 6.79 -7.05 1.92
CA ALA A 88 7.79 -6.03 1.64
C ALA A 88 8.17 -5.26 2.91
N PRO A 89 9.42 -4.80 3.04
CA PRO A 89 9.82 -3.96 4.15
C PRO A 89 9.10 -2.61 4.10
N ALA A 90 8.84 -2.06 5.27
CA ALA A 90 8.34 -0.70 5.39
C ALA A 90 9.39 0.30 4.89
N LEU A 91 8.93 1.42 4.37
CA LEU A 91 9.80 2.54 4.04
C LEU A 91 10.34 3.14 5.34
N THR A 92 11.65 3.03 5.55
CA THR A 92 12.34 3.53 6.76
C THR A 92 13.17 4.78 6.49
N GLU A 93 13.50 5.04 5.24
CA GLU A 93 14.26 6.20 4.83
C GLU A 93 13.40 7.46 4.85
N PRO A 94 13.98 8.61 5.26
CA PRO A 94 13.29 9.89 5.14
C PRO A 94 12.91 10.17 3.68
N VAL A 95 11.71 10.69 3.49
CA VAL A 95 11.27 11.13 2.17
C VAL A 95 12.04 12.40 1.80
N TRP A 96 12.64 12.41 0.60
CA TRP A 96 13.28 13.59 0.06
C TRP A 96 12.26 14.67 -0.29
N TRP A 97 12.58 15.93 0.00
CA TRP A 97 11.76 17.08 -0.32
C TRP A 97 12.59 18.11 -1.12
N PRO A 98 12.01 18.80 -2.12
CA PRO A 98 12.67 19.88 -2.83
C PRO A 98 13.06 21.03 -1.88
N GLU A 99 14.19 21.69 -2.13
CA GLU A 99 14.67 22.78 -1.26
C GLU A 99 13.67 23.94 -1.15
N GLU A 100 12.95 24.25 -2.23
CA GLU A 100 11.93 25.31 -2.26
C GLU A 100 10.75 25.01 -1.32
N MET A 101 10.53 23.72 -1.03
CA MET A 101 9.46 23.27 -0.15
C MET A 101 9.92 23.12 1.32
N THR A 102 11.22 22.97 1.56
CA THR A 102 11.77 22.78 2.92
C THR A 102 11.65 24.03 3.78
N GLY A 103 11.75 25.24 3.19
CA GLY A 103 11.56 26.50 3.88
C GLY A 103 10.17 26.72 4.46
N GLN A 104 9.16 25.98 3.99
CA GLN A 104 7.78 26.03 4.49
C GLN A 104 7.52 25.06 5.66
N ARG A 105 8.46 24.15 5.93
CA ARG A 105 8.36 23.11 6.96
C ARG A 105 9.67 22.98 7.73
N ALA A 106 9.85 23.77 8.75
CA ALA A 106 11.08 23.80 9.54
C ALA A 106 11.47 22.47 10.22
N ASP A 107 10.61 21.45 10.23
CA ASP A 107 10.85 20.16 10.90
C ASP A 107 10.14 18.96 10.27
N TRP A 108 10.12 18.89 8.94
CA TRP A 108 9.43 17.82 8.23
C TRP A 108 10.07 16.43 8.39
N SER A 109 11.37 16.35 8.70
CA SER A 109 12.06 15.09 9.01
C SER A 109 11.50 14.35 10.23
N ARG A 110 10.67 15.03 11.01
CA ARG A 110 10.00 14.51 12.21
C ARG A 110 8.49 14.46 12.06
N LYS A 111 7.94 14.66 10.86
CA LYS A 111 6.51 14.52 10.69
C LYS A 111 6.10 13.11 11.16
N PRO A 112 5.29 12.99 12.21
CA PRO A 112 4.74 11.69 12.54
C PRO A 112 3.94 11.22 11.33
N GLU A 113 4.12 9.96 10.94
CA GLU A 113 3.22 9.34 9.97
C GLU A 113 1.78 9.67 10.40
N PRO A 114 0.91 10.04 9.46
CA PRO A 114 -0.49 10.26 9.82
C PRO A 114 -0.98 8.99 10.52
N PRO A 115 -1.67 9.11 11.66
CA PRO A 115 -2.13 7.92 12.37
C PRO A 115 -2.96 7.09 11.40
N LEU A 116 -2.67 5.80 11.28
CA LEU A 116 -3.35 4.88 10.34
C LEU A 116 -4.87 4.95 10.46
N SER A 117 -5.39 5.32 11.65
CA SER A 117 -6.82 5.56 11.89
C SER A 117 -7.42 6.73 11.08
N ARG A 118 -6.60 7.56 10.46
CA ARG A 118 -7.04 8.64 9.56
C ARG A 118 -6.95 8.26 8.09
N LEU A 119 -6.37 7.11 7.77
CA LEU A 119 -6.21 6.64 6.41
C LEU A 119 -7.36 5.68 6.08
N GLY A 120 -8.18 6.06 5.11
CA GLY A 120 -9.38 5.34 4.70
C GLY A 120 -9.23 4.52 3.43
N LEU A 121 -8.12 4.70 2.70
CA LEU A 121 -7.86 4.04 1.42
C LEU A 121 -6.41 3.59 1.34
N PHE A 122 -6.17 2.35 0.90
CA PHE A 122 -4.85 1.82 0.59
C PHE A 122 -4.73 1.60 -0.92
N VAL A 123 -3.60 1.98 -1.48
CA VAL A 123 -3.26 1.80 -2.90
C VAL A 123 -2.01 0.93 -2.98
N VAL A 124 -2.13 -0.19 -3.67
CA VAL A 124 -1.01 -1.09 -3.98
C VAL A 124 -0.66 -0.90 -5.45
N ILE A 125 0.60 -0.62 -5.74
CA ILE A 125 1.09 -0.43 -7.09
C ILE A 125 2.11 -1.51 -7.40
N TRP A 126 1.76 -2.36 -8.33
CA TRP A 126 2.63 -3.38 -8.92
C TRP A 126 3.37 -2.78 -10.11
N PHE A 127 4.69 -2.92 -10.16
CA PHE A 127 5.50 -2.45 -11.27
C PHE A 127 6.21 -3.59 -11.98
N GLU A 128 6.26 -3.47 -13.32
CA GLU A 128 7.18 -4.14 -14.22
C GLU A 128 8.12 -3.09 -14.79
N LEU A 129 9.43 -3.25 -14.63
CA LEU A 129 10.41 -2.21 -14.93
C LEU A 129 10.85 -2.28 -16.39
N ALA A 130 10.66 -1.21 -17.14
CA ALA A 130 11.21 -1.04 -18.49
C ALA A 130 12.60 -0.41 -18.45
N ASP A 131 12.83 0.53 -17.52
CA ASP A 131 14.12 1.17 -17.27
C ASP A 131 14.34 1.29 -15.76
N PRO A 132 15.07 0.34 -15.14
CA PRO A 132 15.31 0.33 -13.70
C PRO A 132 16.04 1.57 -13.19
N VAL A 133 16.93 2.19 -13.99
CA VAL A 133 17.69 3.37 -13.58
C VAL A 133 16.78 4.59 -13.49
N GLN A 134 15.98 4.84 -14.52
CA GLN A 134 14.98 5.92 -14.48
C GLN A 134 13.91 5.67 -13.40
N PHE A 135 13.56 4.42 -13.15
CA PHE A 135 12.61 4.08 -12.10
C PHE A 135 13.17 4.37 -10.70
N LEU A 136 14.44 4.09 -10.45
CA LEU A 136 15.09 4.43 -9.17
C LEU A 136 15.11 5.94 -8.94
N ASP A 137 15.42 6.74 -9.96
CA ASP A 137 15.37 8.20 -9.88
C ASP A 137 13.94 8.69 -9.57
N TYR A 138 12.94 8.20 -10.30
CA TYR A 138 11.53 8.45 -9.98
C TYR A 138 11.20 8.07 -8.53
N SER A 139 11.56 6.87 -8.11
CA SER A 139 11.25 6.34 -6.78
C SER A 139 11.89 7.14 -5.65
N ALA A 140 13.06 7.74 -5.88
CA ALA A 140 13.72 8.61 -4.92
C ALA A 140 12.96 9.93 -4.70
N HIS A 141 12.33 10.47 -5.75
CA HIS A 141 11.90 11.86 -5.75
C HIS A 141 10.39 12.11 -5.63
N TYR A 142 9.49 11.17 -6.03
CA TYR A 142 8.05 11.44 -6.06
C TYR A 142 7.37 11.46 -4.68
N LYS A 143 7.96 10.81 -3.68
CA LYS A 143 7.28 10.50 -2.40
C LYS A 143 6.83 11.73 -1.62
N TRP A 144 7.58 12.83 -1.73
CA TRP A 144 7.22 14.09 -1.07
C TRP A 144 5.84 14.61 -1.55
N THR A 145 5.48 14.40 -2.80
CA THR A 145 4.18 14.83 -3.33
C THR A 145 3.03 14.10 -2.68
N VAL A 146 3.23 12.81 -2.32
CA VAL A 146 2.26 12.01 -1.57
C VAL A 146 2.05 12.59 -0.17
N GLU A 147 3.14 12.86 0.55
CA GLU A 147 3.07 13.43 1.90
C GLU A 147 2.49 14.84 1.89
N HIS A 148 2.86 15.67 0.90
CA HIS A 148 2.33 17.02 0.74
C HIS A 148 0.82 16.99 0.55
N ALA A 149 0.30 16.09 -0.22
CA ALA A 149 -1.13 15.88 -0.45
C ALA A 149 -1.86 15.16 0.72
N GLY A 150 -1.18 14.86 1.82
CA GLY A 150 -1.78 14.27 3.03
C GLY A 150 -1.84 12.75 3.02
N GLY A 151 -1.23 12.08 2.04
CA GLY A 151 -1.05 10.64 2.01
C GLY A 151 0.19 10.17 2.79
N ALA A 152 0.40 8.87 2.81
CA ALA A 152 1.59 8.22 3.39
C ALA A 152 2.17 7.18 2.43
N CYS A 153 3.48 7.16 2.27
CA CYS A 153 4.21 6.09 1.58
C CYS A 153 4.61 5.03 2.61
N LEU A 154 4.00 3.86 2.55
CA LEU A 154 4.24 2.77 3.51
C LEU A 154 5.32 1.80 3.03
N VAL A 155 5.33 1.50 1.73
CA VAL A 155 6.30 0.65 1.05
C VAL A 155 6.74 1.36 -0.22
N GLY A 156 8.03 1.30 -0.52
CA GLY A 156 8.61 1.76 -1.78
C GLY A 156 9.90 0.95 -2.01
N SER A 157 9.76 -0.30 -2.43
CA SER A 157 10.86 -1.24 -2.47
C SER A 157 10.94 -1.99 -3.80
N PRO A 158 12.13 -2.11 -4.41
CA PRO A 158 12.43 -3.24 -5.25
C PRO A 158 12.58 -4.50 -4.35
N GLY A 159 12.05 -5.65 -4.77
CA GLY A 159 12.30 -6.90 -4.07
C GLY A 159 11.33 -7.21 -2.94
N ALA A 160 10.04 -7.26 -3.24
CA ALA A 160 9.08 -7.93 -2.38
C ALA A 160 9.42 -9.44 -2.29
N GLU A 161 9.23 -10.04 -1.11
CA GLU A 161 9.39 -11.48 -0.89
C GLU A 161 8.09 -12.20 -1.23
N LEU A 162 8.15 -13.16 -2.16
CA LEU A 162 7.01 -14.04 -2.44
C LEU A 162 6.81 -15.02 -1.28
N LEU A 163 5.64 -14.99 -0.67
CA LEU A 163 5.27 -15.90 0.43
C LEU A 163 4.32 -17.01 -0.03
N HIS A 164 3.49 -16.74 -1.03
CA HIS A 164 2.59 -17.71 -1.65
C HIS A 164 2.22 -17.28 -3.08
N GLY A 165 2.02 -18.25 -3.98
CA GLY A 165 1.75 -18.01 -5.41
C GLY A 165 2.99 -18.17 -6.27
N ASP A 166 2.97 -17.64 -7.48
CA ASP A 166 3.99 -17.88 -8.50
C ASP A 166 4.68 -16.60 -9.00
N THR A 167 4.22 -15.44 -8.58
CA THR A 167 4.70 -14.17 -9.14
C THR A 167 4.85 -13.10 -8.07
N VAL A 168 5.90 -12.29 -8.20
CA VAL A 168 6.22 -11.16 -7.34
C VAL A 168 6.51 -9.93 -8.21
N PRO A 169 6.14 -8.69 -7.78
CA PRO A 169 6.49 -7.50 -8.53
C PRO A 169 7.99 -7.26 -8.57
N GLU A 170 8.50 -6.69 -9.66
CA GLU A 170 9.89 -6.21 -9.74
C GLU A 170 10.10 -5.00 -8.82
N ALA A 171 9.07 -4.17 -8.68
CA ALA A 171 9.00 -3.15 -7.64
C ALA A 171 7.56 -2.98 -7.15
N LEU A 172 7.42 -2.58 -5.88
CA LEU A 172 6.16 -2.42 -5.18
C LEU A 172 6.11 -1.07 -4.48
N ALA A 173 4.97 -0.39 -4.60
CA ALA A 173 4.64 0.70 -3.69
C ALA A 173 3.32 0.41 -2.98
N VAL A 174 3.25 0.76 -1.71
CA VAL A 174 2.00 0.81 -0.93
C VAL A 174 1.86 2.21 -0.39
N MET A 175 0.77 2.85 -0.74
CA MET A 175 0.41 4.18 -0.25
C MET A 175 -0.90 4.09 0.52
N ALA A 176 -1.09 5.01 1.46
CA ALA A 176 -2.35 5.14 2.17
C ALA A 176 -2.82 6.59 2.14
N TRP A 177 -4.13 6.79 2.04
CA TRP A 177 -4.77 8.08 1.84
C TRP A 177 -5.94 8.28 2.80
N PRO A 178 -6.28 9.52 3.19
CA PRO A 178 -7.48 9.77 3.97
C PRO A 178 -8.75 9.23 3.29
N ASP A 179 -8.86 9.44 1.98
CA ASP A 179 -9.97 9.00 1.13
C ASP A 179 -9.55 9.00 -0.35
N ASP A 180 -10.46 8.57 -1.23
CA ASP A 180 -10.23 8.51 -2.67
C ASP A 180 -10.13 9.90 -3.31
N GLY A 181 -10.85 10.89 -2.79
CA GLY A 181 -10.78 12.28 -3.27
C GLY A 181 -9.38 12.88 -3.11
N ALA A 182 -8.73 12.65 -1.95
CA ALA A 182 -7.36 13.09 -1.69
C ALA A 182 -6.36 12.39 -2.64
N ARG A 183 -6.53 11.07 -2.84
CA ARG A 183 -5.73 10.30 -3.80
C ARG A 183 -5.86 10.83 -5.22
N GLN A 184 -7.10 11.06 -5.67
CA GLN A 184 -7.39 11.52 -7.02
C GLN A 184 -6.83 12.93 -7.26
N ALA A 185 -7.03 13.84 -6.30
CA ALA A 185 -6.48 15.20 -6.37
C ALA A 185 -4.94 15.19 -6.50
N TRP A 186 -4.25 14.31 -5.76
CA TRP A 186 -2.82 14.10 -5.92
C TRP A 186 -2.46 13.54 -7.29
N TYR A 187 -3.15 12.47 -7.73
CA TYR A 187 -2.82 11.74 -8.95
C TYR A 187 -2.95 12.63 -10.21
N ASP A 188 -3.90 13.55 -10.23
CA ASP A 188 -4.15 14.49 -11.32
C ASP A 188 -3.48 15.86 -11.11
N GLY A 189 -2.88 16.05 -9.94
CA GLY A 189 -2.24 17.31 -9.54
C GLY A 189 -0.96 17.64 -10.31
N ASP A 190 -0.68 18.94 -10.41
CA ASP A 190 0.48 19.47 -11.15
C ASP A 190 1.81 19.04 -10.53
N GLU A 191 1.86 18.88 -9.19
CA GLU A 191 3.08 18.48 -8.48
C GLU A 191 3.50 17.04 -8.81
N TYR A 192 2.54 16.12 -8.98
CA TYR A 192 2.84 14.74 -9.32
C TYR A 192 3.02 14.52 -10.84
N ARG A 193 2.48 15.38 -11.67
CA ARG A 193 2.48 15.23 -13.16
C ARG A 193 3.86 14.91 -13.76
N PRO A 194 4.96 15.62 -13.42
CA PRO A 194 6.28 15.31 -13.99
C PRO A 194 6.76 13.91 -13.58
N TYR A 195 6.52 13.51 -12.34
CA TYR A 195 6.88 12.18 -11.83
C TYR A 195 6.03 11.07 -12.47
N LYS A 196 4.75 11.32 -12.69
CA LYS A 196 3.84 10.41 -13.40
C LYS A 196 4.35 10.12 -14.81
N GLN A 197 4.78 11.16 -15.53
CA GLN A 197 5.35 11.00 -16.87
C GLN A 197 6.67 10.23 -16.85
N GLN A 198 7.54 10.49 -15.89
CA GLN A 198 8.79 9.75 -15.69
C GLN A 198 8.51 8.26 -15.40
N ARG A 199 7.60 7.98 -14.49
CA ARG A 199 7.17 6.63 -14.16
C ARG A 199 6.66 5.86 -15.38
N HIS A 200 5.78 6.46 -16.18
CA HIS A 200 5.22 5.82 -17.37
C HIS A 200 6.27 5.51 -18.44
N ARG A 201 7.40 6.23 -18.48
CA ARG A 201 8.53 5.90 -19.36
C ARG A 201 9.38 4.77 -18.77
N ALA A 202 9.50 4.71 -17.45
CA ALA A 202 10.38 3.79 -16.74
C ALA A 202 9.73 2.44 -16.40
N SER A 203 8.39 2.35 -16.37
CA SER A 203 7.68 1.14 -15.95
C SER A 203 6.28 1.05 -16.54
N ARG A 204 5.76 -0.19 -16.55
CA ARG A 204 4.32 -0.46 -16.61
C ARG A 204 3.81 -0.70 -15.20
N SER A 205 2.61 -0.27 -14.88
CA SER A 205 2.05 -0.45 -13.55
C SER A 205 0.59 -0.87 -13.56
N THR A 206 0.19 -1.56 -12.51
CA THR A 206 -1.20 -1.78 -12.14
C THR A 206 -1.40 -1.18 -10.75
N ASN A 207 -2.28 -0.18 -10.67
CA ASN A 207 -2.60 0.54 -9.44
C ASN A 207 -3.96 0.09 -8.94
N ILE A 208 -3.99 -0.51 -7.77
CA ILE A 208 -5.17 -1.16 -7.20
C ILE A 208 -5.46 -0.52 -5.84
N SER A 209 -6.69 -0.12 -5.59
CA SER A 209 -7.09 0.43 -4.31
C SER A 209 -8.08 -0.46 -3.56
N VAL A 210 -7.99 -0.41 -2.23
CA VAL A 210 -8.91 -1.07 -1.30
C VAL A 210 -9.21 -0.13 -0.13
N LEU A 211 -10.46 -0.15 0.33
CA LEU A 211 -10.87 0.65 1.49
C LEU A 211 -10.26 0.08 2.77
N ALA A 212 -9.85 0.97 3.67
CA ALA A 212 -9.40 0.59 4.99
C ALA A 212 -10.53 -0.15 5.73
N ARG A 213 -10.15 -1.14 6.52
CA ARG A 213 -11.07 -1.82 7.40
C ARG A 213 -11.63 -0.82 8.42
N GLU A 214 -12.95 -0.76 8.54
CA GLU A 214 -13.60 0.00 9.62
C GLU A 214 -13.23 -0.65 10.97
N MET A 215 -12.25 -0.08 11.64
CA MET A 215 -11.84 -0.47 12.99
C MET A 215 -12.91 -0.02 13.99
N GLY A 216 -13.96 -0.81 14.18
CA GLY A 216 -14.88 -0.67 15.32
C GLY A 216 -15.59 0.69 15.47
N ARG A 217 -15.71 1.51 14.43
CA ARG A 217 -16.56 2.69 14.47
C ARG A 217 -18.03 2.23 14.34
N PRO A 218 -18.88 2.50 15.35
CA PRO A 218 -20.31 2.27 15.18
C PRO A 218 -20.76 3.06 13.94
N ARG A 219 -21.42 2.38 12.99
CA ARG A 219 -22.04 3.05 11.85
C ARG A 219 -22.91 4.18 12.39
N ARG A 220 -22.54 5.43 12.14
CA ARG A 220 -23.49 6.52 12.30
C ARG A 220 -24.55 6.32 11.23
N HIS A 221 -25.69 5.79 11.61
CA HIS A 221 -26.88 5.87 10.80
C HIS A 221 -27.15 7.34 10.53
N ILE A 222 -26.86 7.79 9.32
CA ILE A 222 -27.38 9.06 8.82
C ILE A 222 -28.87 8.82 8.60
N GLN A 223 -29.69 9.38 9.46
CA GLN A 223 -31.13 9.50 9.27
C GLN A 223 -31.42 10.63 8.27
#